data_0a867e1b7f2850907bb6b223e19bb828
#
_entry.id   0a867e1b7f2850907bb6b223e19bb828
#
_cell.length_a   1.000
_cell.length_b   1.000
_cell.length_c   1.000
_cell.angle_alpha   90.00
_cell.angle_beta   90.00
_cell.angle_gamma   90.00
#
_symmetry.space_group_name_H-M   'P 1'
#
loop_
_entity.id
_entity.type
_entity.pdbx_description
1 polymer ?
#
loop_
_entity_poly.entity_id
_entity_poly.type
_entity_poly.pdbx_seq_one_letter_code
_entity_poly.pdbx_strand_id
1 'polypeptide(L)'
;MTGTGAAARRLLHDAVVPALLVLILWRVLGDAFSQKQFGIRFIGEGGIRIKDFASHLTFAKAFWLGKAGYDVESHLRITSQWAGRSVGVALPFGYSPTMLWILAPLCVLPTVWGFALWTLAGGLAAWWMSRPRWSLGAAAVVLSPVAMGCFALGQTALVTTAGLLMLMSQDLDDPGRTAPDRRAASVWRDTIVLWALTAKPPLALTGATALLAGRRFRPLVLALGLTVLSTVALTPALGIGWMRDYAHLATHYERETADPAFAWSFVPETMSNLRALLHVALGMSDSAASHWSSGLWLLVLAGIVATGIGRVLPAQASWGFAALAYLLLCPHVSWTEELLLVLILALVARTTPPAAAAVRWAVLGLILVSLYLLPGVLYQLPDVVGRLAAFRLPAVFATQVLLVGLVWAQWLSVPRRQ
;
A
#
# COMPACT_ATOMS: atom_id res chain seq x y z
N MET A 1 1.12 35.62 -2.29
CA MET A 1 1.32 34.87 -1.00
C MET A 1 2.39 35.61 -0.25
N THR A 2 2.11 36.10 0.95
CA THR A 2 3.06 36.83 1.80
C THR A 2 4.26 35.95 2.14
N GLY A 3 5.46 36.54 2.24
CA GLY A 3 6.72 35.81 2.49
C GLY A 3 6.73 34.89 3.73
N THR A 4 5.90 35.20 4.72
CA THR A 4 5.71 34.40 5.95
C THR A 4 5.17 33.00 5.68
N GLY A 5 4.23 32.82 4.76
CA GLY A 5 3.68 31.50 4.43
C GLY A 5 4.68 30.57 3.72
N ALA A 6 5.59 31.13 2.92
CA ALA A 6 6.65 30.34 2.28
C ALA A 6 7.74 29.89 3.27
N ALA A 7 8.12 30.76 4.21
CA ALA A 7 9.08 30.45 5.25
C ALA A 7 8.55 29.35 6.20
N ALA A 8 7.29 29.44 6.64
CA ALA A 8 6.65 28.44 7.49
C ALA A 8 6.60 27.05 6.80
N ARG A 9 6.31 27.01 5.49
CA ARG A 9 6.32 25.74 4.72
C ARG A 9 7.70 25.12 4.62
N ARG A 10 8.74 25.94 4.40
CA ARG A 10 10.12 25.45 4.37
C ARG A 10 10.52 24.89 5.73
N LEU A 11 10.25 25.63 6.82
CA LEU A 11 10.56 25.17 8.18
C LEU A 11 9.87 23.82 8.48
N LEU A 12 8.59 23.68 8.15
CA LEU A 12 7.86 22.43 8.37
C LEU A 12 8.53 21.28 7.62
N HIS A 13 8.81 21.46 6.34
CA HIS A 13 9.32 20.39 5.48
C HIS A 13 10.81 20.09 5.71
N ASP A 14 11.64 21.13 5.87
CA ASP A 14 13.10 20.96 5.88
C ASP A 14 13.65 20.69 7.29
N ALA A 15 12.87 20.98 8.34
CA ALA A 15 13.27 20.76 9.73
C ALA A 15 12.29 19.87 10.51
N VAL A 16 11.01 20.22 10.57
CA VAL A 16 10.05 19.55 11.47
C VAL A 16 9.76 18.12 11.01
N VAL A 17 9.42 17.91 9.74
CA VAL A 17 9.12 16.56 9.23
C VAL A 17 10.32 15.63 9.31
N PRO A 18 11.54 16.01 8.87
CA PRO A 18 12.72 15.17 9.07
C PRO A 18 13.01 14.85 10.54
N ALA A 19 12.91 15.85 11.45
CA ALA A 19 13.14 15.63 12.87
C ALA A 19 12.15 14.61 13.46
N LEU A 20 10.86 14.72 13.12
CA LEU A 20 9.84 13.75 13.58
C LEU A 20 10.07 12.36 12.98
N LEU A 21 10.43 12.27 11.70
CA LEU A 21 10.78 10.98 11.08
C LEU A 21 12.00 10.35 11.74
N VAL A 22 13.04 11.14 12.06
CA VAL A 22 14.21 10.65 12.80
C VAL A 22 13.82 10.13 14.18
N LEU A 23 12.95 10.81 14.91
CA LEU A 23 12.44 10.34 16.20
C LEU A 23 11.64 9.05 16.09
N ILE A 24 10.77 8.94 15.07
CA ILE A 24 10.01 7.73 14.81
C ILE A 24 10.96 6.58 14.48
N LEU A 25 11.91 6.78 13.57
CA LEU A 25 12.90 5.79 13.19
C LEU A 25 13.74 5.35 14.38
N TRP A 26 14.22 6.31 15.18
CA TRP A 26 14.97 6.05 16.41
C TRP A 26 14.18 5.15 17.38
N ARG A 27 12.91 5.48 17.61
CA ARG A 27 12.04 4.69 18.49
C ARG A 27 11.79 3.28 17.95
N VAL A 28 11.47 3.16 16.65
CA VAL A 28 11.17 1.87 15.99
C VAL A 28 12.42 0.99 15.94
N LEU A 29 13.57 1.56 15.59
CA LEU A 29 14.84 0.83 15.54
C LEU A 29 15.35 0.49 16.95
N GLY A 30 15.25 1.42 17.91
CA GLY A 30 15.61 1.17 19.28
C GLY A 30 14.83 -0.01 19.89
N ASP A 31 13.51 -0.06 19.64
CA ASP A 31 12.68 -1.21 20.00
C ASP A 31 13.15 -2.50 19.29
N ALA A 32 13.45 -2.42 18.00
CA ALA A 32 13.88 -3.57 17.21
C ALA A 32 15.21 -4.15 17.71
N PHE A 33 16.21 -3.31 17.99
CA PHE A 33 17.52 -3.74 18.47
C PHE A 33 17.54 -4.15 19.94
N SER A 34 16.55 -3.73 20.73
CA SER A 34 16.42 -4.14 22.13
C SER A 34 15.81 -5.54 22.33
N GLN A 35 15.18 -6.09 21.30
CA GLN A 35 14.52 -7.41 21.37
C GLN A 35 15.54 -8.56 21.30
N LYS A 36 15.51 -9.47 22.30
CA LYS A 36 16.36 -10.68 22.29
C LYS A 36 16.11 -11.54 21.04
N GLN A 37 14.85 -11.64 20.61
CA GLN A 37 14.44 -12.37 19.41
C GLN A 37 13.61 -11.40 18.54
N PHE A 38 14.28 -10.81 17.55
CA PHE A 38 13.65 -9.78 16.72
C PHE A 38 12.49 -10.36 15.90
N GLY A 39 11.38 -9.65 15.95
CA GLY A 39 10.21 -9.89 15.10
C GLY A 39 9.20 -10.89 15.65
N ILE A 40 9.52 -11.67 16.68
CA ILE A 40 8.57 -12.53 17.37
C ILE A 40 8.40 -12.05 18.81
N ARG A 41 7.16 -11.90 19.26
CA ARG A 41 6.82 -11.64 20.64
C ARG A 41 5.75 -12.61 21.10
N PHE A 42 6.01 -13.36 22.15
CA PHE A 42 5.03 -14.25 22.75
C PHE A 42 4.08 -13.44 23.64
N ILE A 43 2.77 -13.72 23.55
CA ILE A 43 1.72 -13.06 24.33
C ILE A 43 0.95 -14.16 25.06
N GLY A 44 1.10 -14.20 26.39
CA GLY A 44 0.42 -15.21 27.21
C GLY A 44 0.73 -16.66 26.81
N GLU A 45 -0.13 -17.57 27.21
CA GLU A 45 0.00 -19.01 26.91
C GLU A 45 -0.45 -19.27 25.45
N GLY A 46 0.49 -19.19 24.53
CA GLY A 46 0.28 -19.62 23.13
C GLY A 46 0.13 -18.51 22.09
N GLY A 47 -0.06 -17.25 22.48
CA GLY A 47 -0.16 -16.14 21.52
C GLY A 47 1.21 -15.71 20.98
N ILE A 48 1.26 -15.37 19.68
CA ILE A 48 2.46 -14.84 19.02
C ILE A 48 2.11 -13.55 18.32
N ARG A 49 2.91 -12.50 18.53
CA ARG A 49 2.94 -11.33 17.64
C ARG A 49 4.17 -11.38 16.76
N ILE A 50 3.98 -11.26 15.47
CA ILE A 50 5.05 -11.29 14.48
C ILE A 50 5.05 -9.94 13.76
N LYS A 51 6.25 -9.35 13.59
CA LYS A 51 6.40 -8.19 12.71
C LYS A 51 6.38 -8.68 11.27
N ASP A 52 5.52 -8.10 10.44
CA ASP A 52 5.27 -8.56 9.07
C ASP A 52 6.56 -8.62 8.25
N PHE A 53 7.40 -7.59 8.32
CA PHE A 53 8.67 -7.59 7.60
C PHE A 53 9.59 -8.73 8.05
N ALA A 54 9.65 -9.01 9.36
CA ALA A 54 10.52 -10.06 9.88
C ALA A 54 10.06 -11.44 9.38
N SER A 55 8.74 -11.67 9.32
CA SER A 55 8.16 -12.84 8.69
C SER A 55 8.56 -12.92 7.21
N HIS A 56 8.31 -11.87 6.43
CA HIS A 56 8.60 -11.86 4.99
C HIS A 56 10.08 -12.09 4.71
N LEU A 57 10.99 -11.45 5.46
CA LEU A 57 12.42 -11.66 5.26
C LEU A 57 12.86 -13.07 5.66
N THR A 58 12.29 -13.64 6.73
CA THR A 58 12.59 -15.00 7.17
C THR A 58 12.17 -16.02 6.11
N PHE A 59 10.98 -15.86 5.54
CA PHE A 59 10.53 -16.70 4.43
C PHE A 59 11.37 -16.50 3.18
N ALA A 60 11.69 -15.27 2.79
CA ALA A 60 12.55 -15.01 1.64
C ALA A 60 13.93 -15.67 1.78
N LYS A 61 14.54 -15.64 2.98
CA LYS A 61 15.80 -16.36 3.26
C LYS A 61 15.64 -17.85 3.04
N ALA A 62 14.55 -18.44 3.56
CA ALA A 62 14.29 -19.86 3.41
C ALA A 62 14.06 -20.25 1.94
N PHE A 63 13.35 -19.42 1.17
CA PHE A 63 13.18 -19.59 -0.28
C PHE A 63 14.51 -19.61 -1.01
N TRP A 64 15.37 -18.61 -0.79
CA TRP A 64 16.69 -18.54 -1.44
C TRP A 64 17.63 -19.69 -1.06
N LEU A 65 17.39 -20.33 0.09
CA LEU A 65 18.11 -21.52 0.53
C LEU A 65 17.47 -22.83 0.03
N GLY A 66 16.42 -22.77 -0.77
CA GLY A 66 15.67 -23.97 -1.23
C GLY A 66 14.97 -24.74 -0.12
N LYS A 67 14.69 -24.09 1.02
CA LYS A 67 14.10 -24.70 2.22
C LYS A 67 12.62 -24.39 2.40
N ALA A 68 12.02 -23.58 1.54
CA ALA A 68 10.62 -23.19 1.61
C ALA A 68 9.98 -23.16 0.23
N GLY A 69 8.70 -23.53 0.20
CA GLY A 69 7.77 -23.30 -0.88
C GLY A 69 6.66 -22.32 -0.49
N TYR A 70 5.69 -22.15 -1.35
CA TYR A 70 4.47 -21.37 -1.08
C TYR A 70 3.39 -22.21 -0.36
N ASP A 71 3.73 -23.42 0.10
CA ASP A 71 2.83 -24.31 0.82
C ASP A 71 2.73 -23.95 2.31
N VAL A 72 1.58 -24.27 2.92
CA VAL A 72 1.25 -23.99 4.33
C VAL A 72 2.23 -24.66 5.30
N GLU A 73 2.63 -25.91 5.00
CA GLU A 73 3.52 -26.70 5.85
C GLU A 73 4.90 -26.05 5.95
N SER A 74 5.44 -25.56 4.82
CA SER A 74 6.69 -24.78 4.80
C SER A 74 6.59 -23.53 5.68
N HIS A 75 5.47 -22.81 5.61
CA HIS A 75 5.28 -21.62 6.43
C HIS A 75 5.23 -21.93 7.92
N LEU A 76 4.49 -22.95 8.34
CA LEU A 76 4.43 -23.42 9.73
C LEU A 76 5.79 -23.87 10.24
N ARG A 77 6.50 -24.66 9.44
CA ARG A 77 7.84 -25.16 9.78
C ARG A 77 8.83 -24.02 9.98
N ILE A 78 8.88 -23.05 9.06
CA ILE A 78 9.79 -21.90 9.14
C ILE A 78 9.45 -21.03 10.34
N THR A 79 8.16 -20.78 10.59
CA THR A 79 7.72 -19.99 11.74
C THR A 79 8.10 -20.68 13.05
N SER A 80 7.91 -22.02 13.14
CA SER A 80 8.28 -22.79 14.31
C SER A 80 9.80 -22.80 14.55
N GLN A 81 10.60 -22.99 13.50
CA GLN A 81 12.07 -22.90 13.59
C GLN A 81 12.52 -21.52 14.05
N TRP A 82 11.93 -20.45 13.50
CA TRP A 82 12.24 -19.09 13.90
C TRP A 82 11.80 -18.80 15.34
N ALA A 83 10.64 -19.32 15.77
CA ALA A 83 10.15 -19.18 17.13
C ALA A 83 10.93 -20.01 18.15
N GLY A 84 11.72 -20.99 17.70
CA GLY A 84 12.42 -21.95 18.58
C GLY A 84 11.48 -22.93 19.30
N ARG A 85 10.23 -23.03 18.88
CA ARG A 85 9.21 -23.96 19.39
C ARG A 85 8.15 -24.21 18.32
N SER A 86 7.42 -25.33 18.44
CA SER A 86 6.26 -25.58 17.60
C SER A 86 5.21 -24.48 17.79
N VAL A 87 4.73 -23.91 16.69
CA VAL A 87 3.67 -22.93 16.64
C VAL A 87 2.55 -23.44 15.74
N GLY A 88 1.30 -23.29 16.17
CA GLY A 88 0.14 -23.64 15.38
C GLY A 88 -0.30 -22.55 14.40
N VAL A 89 0.44 -21.44 14.35
CA VAL A 89 0.06 -20.26 13.56
C VAL A 89 1.25 -19.75 12.77
N ALA A 90 1.08 -19.52 11.47
CA ALA A 90 2.06 -18.86 10.62
C ALA A 90 1.41 -17.71 9.85
N LEU A 91 2.18 -16.65 9.57
CA LEU A 91 1.79 -15.66 8.59
C LEU A 91 2.20 -16.16 7.20
N PRO A 92 1.26 -16.31 6.26
CA PRO A 92 1.61 -16.74 4.91
C PRO A 92 2.40 -15.64 4.19
N PHE A 93 3.36 -16.05 3.36
CA PHE A 93 4.04 -15.14 2.44
C PHE A 93 3.14 -14.90 1.22
N GLY A 94 2.13 -14.04 1.38
CA GLY A 94 1.12 -13.74 0.35
C GLY A 94 1.59 -12.81 -0.77
N TYR A 95 2.87 -12.43 -0.79
CA TYR A 95 3.44 -11.58 -1.84
C TYR A 95 3.78 -12.37 -3.10
N SER A 96 3.74 -11.70 -4.25
CA SER A 96 4.17 -12.30 -5.50
C SER A 96 5.69 -12.60 -5.49
N PRO A 97 6.16 -13.45 -6.43
CA PRO A 97 7.58 -13.77 -6.57
C PRO A 97 8.51 -12.56 -6.72
N THR A 98 8.02 -11.44 -7.24
CA THR A 98 8.79 -10.20 -7.33
C THR A 98 9.32 -9.73 -5.96
N MET A 99 8.56 -9.97 -4.88
CA MET A 99 9.00 -9.61 -3.54
C MET A 99 10.26 -10.37 -3.10
N LEU A 100 10.46 -11.60 -3.57
CA LEU A 100 11.67 -12.38 -3.30
C LEU A 100 12.91 -11.66 -3.86
N TRP A 101 12.81 -11.07 -5.06
CA TRP A 101 13.89 -10.28 -5.65
C TRP A 101 14.15 -8.99 -4.89
N ILE A 102 13.11 -8.30 -4.46
CA ILE A 102 13.22 -7.07 -3.67
C ILE A 102 13.90 -7.37 -2.31
N LEU A 103 13.59 -8.50 -1.69
CA LEU A 103 14.17 -8.90 -0.41
C LEU A 103 15.53 -9.59 -0.55
N ALA A 104 15.90 -10.08 -1.74
CA ALA A 104 17.14 -10.84 -1.95
C ALA A 104 18.39 -10.15 -1.36
N PRO A 105 18.65 -8.85 -1.60
CA PRO A 105 19.82 -8.18 -1.03
C PRO A 105 19.77 -8.08 0.51
N LEU A 106 18.59 -8.14 1.10
CA LEU A 106 18.41 -8.11 2.55
C LEU A 106 18.56 -9.49 3.19
N CYS A 107 18.45 -10.55 2.40
CA CYS A 107 18.56 -11.93 2.90
C CYS A 107 19.96 -12.30 3.41
N VAL A 108 21.01 -11.60 2.97
CA VAL A 108 22.38 -11.80 3.45
C VAL A 108 22.65 -11.17 4.82
N LEU A 109 21.75 -10.32 5.30
CA LEU A 109 21.89 -9.59 6.55
C LEU A 109 21.17 -10.32 7.70
N PRO A 110 21.60 -10.13 8.96
CA PRO A 110 20.76 -10.46 10.10
C PRO A 110 19.39 -9.76 9.99
N THR A 111 18.31 -10.41 10.43
CA THR A 111 16.94 -9.93 10.18
C THR A 111 16.68 -8.53 10.72
N VAL A 112 17.27 -8.17 11.88
CA VAL A 112 17.13 -6.83 12.45
C VAL A 112 17.78 -5.75 11.57
N TRP A 113 18.90 -6.03 10.92
CA TRP A 113 19.56 -5.09 10.01
C TRP A 113 18.81 -4.97 8.69
N GLY A 114 18.27 -6.07 8.16
CA GLY A 114 17.34 -6.04 7.03
C GLY A 114 16.13 -5.16 7.32
N PHE A 115 15.55 -5.30 8.53
CA PHE A 115 14.46 -4.44 8.99
C PHE A 115 14.87 -2.97 9.11
N ALA A 116 16.06 -2.70 9.63
CA ALA A 116 16.57 -1.34 9.73
C ALA A 116 16.68 -0.66 8.37
N LEU A 117 17.27 -1.34 7.37
CA LEU A 117 17.36 -0.82 6.00
C LEU A 117 15.98 -0.62 5.36
N TRP A 118 15.06 -1.56 5.56
CA TRP A 118 13.70 -1.44 5.08
C TRP A 118 12.96 -0.24 5.71
N THR A 119 13.11 -0.07 7.01
CA THR A 119 12.51 1.05 7.76
C THR A 119 13.10 2.39 7.31
N LEU A 120 14.41 2.45 7.03
CA LEU A 120 15.06 3.62 6.45
C LEU A 120 14.52 3.92 5.05
N ALA A 121 14.34 2.90 4.20
CA ALA A 121 13.71 3.08 2.88
C ALA A 121 12.28 3.63 3.00
N GLY A 122 11.49 3.12 3.96
CA GLY A 122 10.19 3.68 4.32
C GLY A 122 10.26 5.14 4.77
N GLY A 123 11.27 5.48 5.59
CA GLY A 123 11.53 6.86 6.04
C GLY A 123 11.87 7.80 4.89
N LEU A 124 12.72 7.38 3.97
CA LEU A 124 13.04 8.14 2.75
C LEU A 124 11.80 8.32 1.86
N ALA A 125 10.98 7.28 1.71
CA ALA A 125 9.72 7.35 0.97
C ALA A 125 8.76 8.36 1.63
N ALA A 126 8.58 8.30 2.95
CA ALA A 126 7.75 9.21 3.72
C ALA A 126 8.24 10.67 3.59
N TRP A 127 9.54 10.89 3.77
CA TRP A 127 10.14 12.22 3.59
C TRP A 127 9.93 12.74 2.16
N TRP A 128 10.14 11.90 1.15
CA TRP A 128 9.92 12.30 -0.24
C TRP A 128 8.45 12.63 -0.53
N MET A 129 7.52 11.85 0.02
CA MET A 129 6.07 12.09 -0.11
C MET A 129 5.63 13.36 0.63
N SER A 130 6.30 13.76 1.70
CA SER A 130 5.95 14.96 2.47
C SER A 130 6.36 16.27 1.80
N ARG A 131 7.09 16.25 0.67
CA ARG A 131 7.58 17.47 0.01
C ARG A 131 6.46 18.44 -0.34
N PRO A 132 6.69 19.76 -0.19
CA PRO A 132 5.66 20.80 -0.40
C PRO A 132 5.02 20.79 -1.79
N ARG A 133 5.74 20.22 -2.77
CA ARG A 133 5.21 20.06 -4.13
C ARG A 133 3.96 19.18 -4.20
N TRP A 134 3.76 18.28 -3.25
CA TRP A 134 2.60 17.40 -3.23
C TRP A 134 1.42 18.05 -2.51
N SER A 135 1.61 18.45 -1.29
CA SER A 135 0.63 19.22 -0.49
C SER A 135 1.17 19.33 0.95
N LEU A 136 0.75 20.33 1.70
CA LEU A 136 0.99 20.35 3.15
C LEU A 136 0.30 19.18 3.86
N GLY A 137 -0.84 18.73 3.34
CA GLY A 137 -1.57 17.57 3.87
C GLY A 137 -0.79 16.26 3.73
N ALA A 138 0.10 16.14 2.74
CA ALA A 138 0.93 14.96 2.60
C ALA A 138 1.87 14.75 3.81
N ALA A 139 2.36 15.81 4.43
CA ALA A 139 3.11 15.72 5.68
C ALA A 139 2.26 15.12 6.82
N ALA A 140 0.99 15.54 6.93
CA ALA A 140 0.08 14.97 7.92
C ALA A 140 -0.20 13.48 7.67
N VAL A 141 -0.32 13.06 6.40
CA VAL A 141 -0.50 11.64 6.05
C VAL A 141 0.71 10.81 6.46
N VAL A 142 1.94 11.26 6.13
CA VAL A 142 3.17 10.50 6.44
C VAL A 142 3.54 10.51 7.92
N LEU A 143 2.94 11.39 8.71
CA LEU A 143 3.08 11.42 10.17
C LEU A 143 1.85 10.83 10.89
N SER A 144 0.91 10.24 10.16
CA SER A 144 -0.30 9.65 10.71
C SER A 144 -0.02 8.38 11.52
N PRO A 145 -0.93 7.97 12.42
CA PRO A 145 -0.87 6.68 13.09
C PRO A 145 -0.76 5.49 12.12
N VAL A 146 -1.36 5.59 10.94
CA VAL A 146 -1.25 4.59 9.86
C VAL A 146 0.20 4.46 9.39
N ALA A 147 0.88 5.57 9.11
CA ALA A 147 2.29 5.54 8.73
C ALA A 147 3.19 5.03 9.86
N MET A 148 2.92 5.42 11.11
CA MET A 148 3.64 4.89 12.28
C MET A 148 3.48 3.38 12.42
N GLY A 149 2.28 2.84 12.19
CA GLY A 149 2.04 1.40 12.14
C GLY A 149 2.83 0.72 11.02
N CYS A 150 2.93 1.35 9.83
CA CYS A 150 3.77 0.85 8.75
C CYS A 150 5.24 0.75 9.14
N PHE A 151 5.79 1.73 9.83
CA PHE A 151 7.16 1.68 10.35
C PHE A 151 7.32 0.57 11.41
N ALA A 152 6.40 0.49 12.36
CA ALA A 152 6.48 -0.48 13.46
C ALA A 152 6.41 -1.92 12.99
N LEU A 153 5.60 -2.23 11.97
CA LEU A 153 5.41 -3.56 11.40
C LEU A 153 6.36 -3.85 10.23
N GLY A 154 6.97 -2.82 9.64
CA GLY A 154 7.75 -2.93 8.41
C GLY A 154 6.88 -3.20 7.18
N GLN A 155 5.69 -2.60 7.12
CA GLN A 155 4.76 -2.75 6.00
C GLN A 155 5.30 -2.11 4.72
N THR A 156 4.90 -2.67 3.58
CA THR A 156 5.30 -2.17 2.25
C THR A 156 4.61 -0.87 1.85
N ALA A 157 3.52 -0.49 2.52
CA ALA A 157 2.62 0.59 2.11
C ALA A 157 3.31 1.95 1.89
N LEU A 158 4.31 2.32 2.70
CA LEU A 158 5.07 3.56 2.50
C LEU A 158 5.83 3.56 1.17
N VAL A 159 6.53 2.47 0.87
CA VAL A 159 7.34 2.36 -0.36
C VAL A 159 6.44 2.22 -1.59
N THR A 160 5.37 1.42 -1.50
CA THR A 160 4.44 1.23 -2.62
C THR A 160 3.63 2.48 -2.92
N THR A 161 3.20 3.24 -1.91
CA THR A 161 2.53 4.53 -2.09
C THR A 161 3.46 5.55 -2.73
N ALA A 162 4.73 5.62 -2.29
CA ALA A 162 5.72 6.47 -2.94
C ALA A 162 5.95 6.06 -4.40
N GLY A 163 5.98 4.76 -4.69
CA GLY A 163 6.08 4.24 -6.06
C GLY A 163 4.92 4.72 -6.94
N LEU A 164 3.67 4.56 -6.48
CA LEU A 164 2.49 5.04 -7.21
C LEU A 164 2.51 6.56 -7.40
N LEU A 165 2.89 7.33 -6.37
CA LEU A 165 3.04 8.78 -6.47
C LEU A 165 4.14 9.17 -7.48
N MET A 166 5.22 8.39 -7.56
CA MET A 166 6.28 8.58 -8.53
C MET A 166 5.79 8.35 -9.98
N LEU A 167 4.98 7.31 -10.21
CA LEU A 167 4.35 7.07 -11.51
C LEU A 167 3.40 8.19 -11.89
N MET A 168 2.59 8.67 -10.93
CA MET A 168 1.64 9.77 -11.12
C MET A 168 2.33 11.12 -11.38
N SER A 169 3.52 11.32 -10.82
CA SER A 169 4.20 12.62 -10.86
C SER A 169 4.44 13.15 -12.27
N GLN A 170 4.65 12.27 -13.25
CA GLN A 170 4.83 12.68 -14.65
C GLN A 170 3.58 13.35 -15.23
N ASP A 171 2.42 12.79 -14.90
CA ASP A 171 1.15 13.29 -15.41
C ASP A 171 0.75 14.59 -14.70
N LEU A 172 1.29 14.84 -13.48
CA LEU A 172 1.05 16.05 -12.71
C LEU A 172 2.02 17.20 -13.06
N ASP A 173 3.29 16.87 -13.32
CA ASP A 173 4.33 17.89 -13.47
C ASP A 173 4.40 18.49 -14.90
N ASP A 174 3.93 17.75 -15.92
CA ASP A 174 4.07 18.23 -17.30
C ASP A 174 3.07 17.67 -18.32
N PRO A 175 1.90 18.30 -18.46
CA PRO A 175 0.96 17.91 -19.51
C PRO A 175 1.45 18.25 -20.95
N GLY A 176 2.56 18.96 -21.13
CA GLY A 176 3.02 19.49 -22.43
C GLY A 176 4.49 19.30 -22.82
N ARG A 177 5.36 18.85 -21.91
CA ARG A 177 6.81 18.77 -22.21
C ARG A 177 7.23 17.47 -22.87
N THR A 178 7.72 17.61 -24.08
CA THR A 178 8.08 16.51 -25.00
C THR A 178 9.58 16.40 -25.28
N ALA A 179 10.47 16.63 -24.30
CA ALA A 179 11.90 16.44 -24.53
C ALA A 179 12.23 14.94 -24.65
N PRO A 180 12.80 14.47 -25.78
CA PRO A 180 12.99 13.05 -26.09
C PRO A 180 13.88 12.31 -25.08
N ASP A 181 14.93 12.92 -24.57
CA ASP A 181 15.88 12.28 -23.65
C ASP A 181 15.27 12.05 -22.26
N ARG A 182 14.40 12.95 -21.80
CA ARG A 182 13.66 12.77 -20.53
C ARG A 182 12.61 11.67 -20.64
N ARG A 183 12.06 11.42 -21.85
CA ARG A 183 11.10 10.33 -22.06
C ARG A 183 11.75 8.96 -21.86
N ALA A 184 12.97 8.74 -22.35
CA ALA A 184 13.63 7.44 -22.20
C ALA A 184 13.92 7.12 -20.72
N ALA A 185 14.52 8.05 -19.97
CA ALA A 185 14.80 7.88 -18.56
C ALA A 185 13.51 7.65 -17.73
N SER A 186 12.40 8.32 -18.10
CA SER A 186 11.13 8.14 -17.44
C SER A 186 10.50 6.78 -17.69
N VAL A 187 10.64 6.22 -18.90
CA VAL A 187 10.11 4.89 -19.23
C VAL A 187 10.77 3.81 -18.37
N TRP A 188 12.10 3.83 -18.21
CA TRP A 188 12.80 2.86 -17.38
C TRP A 188 12.44 2.99 -15.90
N ARG A 189 12.39 4.21 -15.37
CA ARG A 189 11.96 4.46 -14.00
C ARG A 189 10.57 3.87 -13.76
N ASP A 190 9.63 4.17 -14.62
CA ASP A 190 8.24 3.71 -14.49
C ASP A 190 8.12 2.19 -14.65
N THR A 191 8.93 1.61 -15.54
CA THR A 191 9.05 0.17 -15.69
C THR A 191 9.51 -0.50 -14.39
N ILE A 192 10.59 0.00 -13.79
CA ILE A 192 11.15 -0.56 -12.55
C ILE A 192 10.17 -0.39 -11.39
N VAL A 193 9.55 0.79 -11.26
CA VAL A 193 8.57 1.05 -10.22
C VAL A 193 7.35 0.15 -10.38
N LEU A 194 6.80 0.02 -11.59
CA LEU A 194 5.65 -0.84 -11.84
C LEU A 194 6.00 -2.31 -11.62
N TRP A 195 7.18 -2.75 -12.05
CA TRP A 195 7.68 -4.09 -11.74
C TRP A 195 7.77 -4.32 -10.23
N ALA A 196 8.34 -3.40 -9.47
CA ALA A 196 8.42 -3.53 -8.02
C ALA A 196 7.03 -3.57 -7.36
N LEU A 197 6.06 -2.82 -7.89
CA LEU A 197 4.67 -2.87 -7.43
C LEU A 197 4.00 -4.23 -7.68
N THR A 198 4.49 -5.04 -8.63
CA THR A 198 3.96 -6.40 -8.83
C THR A 198 4.25 -7.32 -7.65
N ALA A 199 5.13 -6.94 -6.73
CA ALA A 199 5.23 -7.60 -5.43
C ALA A 199 3.87 -7.68 -4.72
N LYS A 200 3.01 -6.67 -4.91
CA LYS A 200 1.62 -6.64 -4.46
C LYS A 200 0.70 -6.43 -5.67
N PRO A 201 0.25 -7.51 -6.33
CA PRO A 201 -0.45 -7.45 -7.61
C PRO A 201 -1.61 -6.47 -7.70
N PRO A 202 -2.47 -6.29 -6.67
CA PRO A 202 -3.54 -5.29 -6.73
C PRO A 202 -3.04 -3.84 -6.87
N LEU A 203 -1.92 -3.48 -6.26
CA LEU A 203 -1.30 -2.15 -6.41
C LEU A 203 -0.68 -1.97 -7.80
N ALA A 204 -0.05 -3.01 -8.33
CA ALA A 204 0.46 -3.00 -9.70
C ALA A 204 -0.69 -2.80 -10.71
N LEU A 205 -1.82 -3.48 -10.51
CA LEU A 205 -3.00 -3.33 -11.37
C LEU A 205 -3.58 -1.90 -11.30
N THR A 206 -3.59 -1.30 -10.11
CA THR A 206 -3.98 0.11 -9.93
C THR A 206 -3.09 1.04 -10.74
N GLY A 207 -1.77 0.90 -10.61
CA GLY A 207 -0.79 1.68 -11.38
C GLY A 207 -0.89 1.43 -12.89
N ALA A 208 -1.04 0.18 -13.30
CA ALA A 208 -1.21 -0.22 -14.70
C ALA A 208 -2.48 0.39 -15.31
N THR A 209 -3.59 0.37 -14.57
CA THR A 209 -4.86 0.99 -15.00
C THR A 209 -4.68 2.47 -15.32
N ALA A 210 -4.04 3.23 -14.42
CA ALA A 210 -3.82 4.65 -14.62
C ALA A 210 -2.85 4.92 -15.79
N LEU A 211 -1.79 4.10 -15.96
CA LEU A 211 -0.88 4.20 -17.10
C LEU A 211 -1.56 3.86 -18.43
N LEU A 212 -2.44 2.84 -18.46
CA LEU A 212 -3.25 2.50 -19.64
C LEU A 212 -4.20 3.64 -20.01
N ALA A 213 -4.93 4.18 -19.04
CA ALA A 213 -5.81 5.31 -19.25
C ALA A 213 -5.05 6.55 -19.75
N GLY A 214 -3.82 6.77 -19.27
CA GLY A 214 -2.88 7.79 -19.74
C GLY A 214 -2.16 7.44 -21.05
N ARG A 215 -2.45 6.28 -21.67
CA ARG A 215 -1.82 5.79 -22.91
C ARG A 215 -0.31 5.59 -22.84
N ARG A 216 0.19 5.29 -21.67
CA ARG A 216 1.62 5.03 -21.40
C ARG A 216 1.90 3.54 -21.47
N PHE A 217 1.86 2.96 -22.68
CA PHE A 217 1.96 1.50 -22.90
C PHE A 217 3.37 0.94 -22.73
N ARG A 218 4.43 1.70 -23.07
CA ARG A 218 5.81 1.21 -23.04
C ARG A 218 6.24 0.71 -21.65
N PRO A 219 6.07 1.48 -20.54
CA PRO A 219 6.42 0.98 -19.21
C PRO A 219 5.66 -0.29 -18.84
N LEU A 220 4.41 -0.44 -19.28
CA LEU A 220 3.58 -1.61 -19.01
C LEU A 220 4.14 -2.87 -19.65
N VAL A 221 4.43 -2.81 -20.95
CA VAL A 221 4.98 -3.96 -21.70
C VAL A 221 6.33 -4.37 -21.12
N LEU A 222 7.20 -3.40 -20.84
CA LEU A 222 8.52 -3.67 -20.26
C LEU A 222 8.42 -4.22 -18.83
N ALA A 223 7.52 -3.69 -18.00
CA ALA A 223 7.30 -4.19 -16.63
C ALA A 223 6.72 -5.61 -16.64
N LEU A 224 5.79 -5.91 -17.55
CA LEU A 224 5.27 -7.26 -17.75
C LEU A 224 6.40 -8.22 -18.16
N GLY A 225 7.21 -7.84 -19.15
CA GLY A 225 8.37 -8.63 -19.58
C GLY A 225 9.35 -8.88 -18.42
N LEU A 226 9.66 -7.84 -17.63
CA LEU A 226 10.55 -7.96 -16.48
C LEU A 226 9.92 -8.85 -15.38
N THR A 227 8.61 -8.77 -15.16
CA THR A 227 7.89 -9.64 -14.21
C THR A 227 7.97 -11.09 -14.66
N VAL A 228 7.68 -11.38 -15.92
CA VAL A 228 7.80 -12.74 -16.47
C VAL A 228 9.23 -13.25 -16.34
N LEU A 229 10.23 -12.45 -16.77
CA LEU A 229 11.63 -12.83 -16.71
C LEU A 229 12.09 -13.12 -15.26
N SER A 230 11.77 -12.21 -14.32
CA SER A 230 12.12 -12.39 -12.91
C SER A 230 11.41 -13.59 -12.28
N THR A 231 10.17 -13.87 -12.68
CA THR A 231 9.40 -15.04 -12.24
C THR A 231 10.04 -16.34 -12.75
N VAL A 232 10.35 -16.42 -14.03
CA VAL A 232 10.99 -17.60 -14.63
C VAL A 232 12.39 -17.82 -14.04
N ALA A 233 13.15 -16.77 -13.78
CA ALA A 233 14.49 -16.85 -13.20
C ALA A 233 14.52 -17.39 -11.75
N LEU A 234 13.37 -17.47 -11.04
CA LEU A 234 13.29 -18.13 -9.74
C LEU A 234 13.18 -19.66 -9.84
N THR A 235 12.78 -20.21 -10.98
CA THR A 235 12.56 -21.64 -11.16
C THR A 235 13.77 -22.51 -10.81
N PRO A 236 15.04 -22.16 -11.15
CA PRO A 236 16.19 -22.94 -10.74
C PRO A 236 16.40 -23.01 -9.23
N ALA A 237 16.00 -21.97 -8.50
CA ALA A 237 16.16 -21.90 -7.05
C ALA A 237 15.03 -22.62 -6.28
N LEU A 238 13.80 -22.58 -6.82
CA LEU A 238 12.60 -23.04 -6.13
C LEU A 238 12.06 -24.37 -6.65
N GLY A 239 12.58 -24.86 -7.78
CA GLY A 239 12.03 -26.03 -8.48
C GLY A 239 10.82 -25.68 -9.33
N ILE A 240 10.41 -26.55 -10.24
CA ILE A 240 9.36 -26.27 -11.22
C ILE A 240 7.94 -26.16 -10.62
N GLY A 241 7.72 -26.79 -9.46
CA GLY A 241 6.41 -26.86 -8.80
C GLY A 241 5.97 -25.55 -8.14
N TRP A 242 6.90 -24.65 -7.82
CA TRP A 242 6.62 -23.46 -7.02
C TRP A 242 5.56 -22.51 -7.62
N MET A 243 5.48 -22.45 -8.96
CA MET A 243 4.49 -21.61 -9.64
C MET A 243 3.06 -22.10 -9.37
N ARG A 244 2.87 -23.43 -9.34
CA ARG A 244 1.58 -24.03 -9.01
C ARG A 244 1.23 -23.74 -7.55
N ASP A 245 2.18 -23.88 -6.64
CA ASP A 245 1.95 -23.67 -5.21
C ASP A 245 1.64 -22.20 -4.92
N TYR A 246 2.35 -21.26 -5.59
CA TYR A 246 1.99 -19.84 -5.52
C TYR A 246 0.61 -19.55 -6.10
N ALA A 247 0.28 -20.10 -7.26
CA ALA A 247 -1.04 -19.92 -7.85
C ALA A 247 -2.15 -20.49 -6.94
N HIS A 248 -1.88 -21.64 -6.31
CA HIS A 248 -2.78 -22.22 -5.32
C HIS A 248 -2.94 -21.30 -4.11
N LEU A 249 -1.85 -20.84 -3.51
CA LEU A 249 -1.90 -19.89 -2.40
C LEU A 249 -2.65 -18.62 -2.78
N ALA A 250 -2.34 -18.01 -3.94
CA ALA A 250 -2.96 -16.77 -4.39
C ALA A 250 -4.47 -16.88 -4.64
N THR A 251 -4.94 -18.05 -5.10
CA THR A 251 -6.37 -18.30 -5.37
C THR A 251 -7.14 -18.81 -4.16
N HIS A 252 -6.46 -19.44 -3.20
CA HIS A 252 -7.07 -20.04 -2.02
C HIS A 252 -6.68 -19.30 -0.73
N TYR A 253 -5.96 -18.19 -0.86
CA TYR A 253 -5.43 -17.40 0.27
C TYR A 253 -6.49 -17.14 1.35
N GLU A 254 -7.72 -16.91 0.96
CA GLU A 254 -8.84 -16.69 1.87
C GLU A 254 -9.26 -17.96 2.62
N ARG A 255 -9.20 -19.13 1.96
CA ARG A 255 -9.54 -20.42 2.60
C ARG A 255 -8.45 -20.86 3.55
N GLU A 256 -7.19 -20.71 3.14
CA GLU A 256 -6.04 -21.10 3.94
C GLU A 256 -5.83 -20.16 5.12
N THR A 257 -6.18 -18.88 4.95
CA THR A 257 -6.15 -17.89 6.03
C THR A 257 -7.36 -18.00 6.96
N ALA A 258 -8.45 -18.61 6.54
CA ALA A 258 -9.53 -19.02 7.42
C ALA A 258 -9.18 -20.28 8.25
N ASP A 259 -8.08 -20.96 7.94
CA ASP A 259 -7.54 -22.00 8.81
C ASP A 259 -7.07 -21.38 10.12
N PRO A 260 -7.43 -21.97 11.28
CA PRO A 260 -6.91 -21.56 12.59
C PRO A 260 -5.38 -21.45 12.65
N ALA A 261 -4.65 -22.19 11.82
CA ALA A 261 -3.20 -22.08 11.67
C ALA A 261 -2.73 -20.73 11.12
N PHE A 262 -3.58 -19.97 10.44
CA PHE A 262 -3.29 -18.63 9.90
C PHE A 262 -4.12 -17.53 10.55
N ALA A 263 -4.48 -17.65 11.80
CA ALA A 263 -5.43 -16.81 12.53
C ALA A 263 -5.23 -15.28 12.49
N TRP A 264 -4.25 -14.78 11.72
CA TRP A 264 -3.89 -13.35 11.68
C TRP A 264 -3.98 -12.69 10.32
N SER A 265 -4.28 -13.43 9.27
CA SER A 265 -4.01 -12.92 7.92
C SER A 265 -5.13 -12.07 7.34
N PHE A 266 -6.36 -12.35 7.66
CA PHE A 266 -7.48 -11.57 7.16
C PHE A 266 -8.56 -11.41 8.24
N VAL A 267 -8.58 -10.23 8.86
CA VAL A 267 -9.64 -9.84 9.78
C VAL A 267 -10.46 -8.77 9.05
N PRO A 268 -11.61 -9.11 8.45
CA PRO A 268 -12.45 -8.15 7.72
C PRO A 268 -12.77 -6.89 8.53
N GLU A 269 -12.82 -7.03 9.86
CA GLU A 269 -13.04 -5.94 10.80
C GLU A 269 -11.91 -4.89 10.80
N THR A 270 -10.73 -5.24 10.31
CA THR A 270 -9.59 -4.30 10.18
C THR A 270 -9.54 -3.60 8.82
N MET A 271 -10.37 -4.01 7.88
CA MET A 271 -10.45 -3.43 6.54
C MET A 271 -11.45 -2.26 6.54
N SER A 272 -11.31 -1.39 5.53
CA SER A 272 -12.18 -0.22 5.33
C SER A 272 -12.79 -0.19 3.91
N ASN A 273 -12.99 -1.36 3.31
CA ASN A 273 -13.45 -1.52 1.93
C ASN A 273 -14.86 -2.12 1.83
N LEU A 274 -15.36 -2.26 0.59
CA LEU A 274 -16.66 -2.82 0.31
C LEU A 274 -16.83 -4.26 0.83
N ARG A 275 -15.78 -5.11 0.75
CA ARG A 275 -15.83 -6.48 1.29
C ARG A 275 -16.15 -6.49 2.77
N ALA A 276 -15.45 -5.66 3.54
CA ALA A 276 -15.68 -5.54 4.97
C ALA A 276 -17.10 -5.00 5.28
N LEU A 277 -17.56 -4.01 4.51
CA LEU A 277 -18.92 -3.49 4.65
C LEU A 277 -19.97 -4.57 4.40
N LEU A 278 -19.84 -5.33 3.30
CA LEU A 278 -20.78 -6.39 2.93
C LEU A 278 -20.77 -7.53 3.96
N HIS A 279 -19.58 -7.95 4.41
CA HIS A 279 -19.45 -9.05 5.37
C HIS A 279 -19.86 -8.64 6.78
N VAL A 280 -19.25 -7.58 7.34
CA VAL A 280 -19.40 -7.21 8.76
C VAL A 280 -20.71 -6.46 9.02
N ALA A 281 -21.08 -5.53 8.13
CA ALA A 281 -22.27 -4.69 8.37
C ALA A 281 -23.55 -5.30 7.78
N LEU A 282 -23.48 -6.02 6.66
CA LEU A 282 -24.65 -6.60 5.99
C LEU A 282 -24.79 -8.11 6.18
N GLY A 283 -23.87 -8.77 6.88
CA GLY A 283 -23.95 -10.18 7.23
C GLY A 283 -23.79 -11.15 6.03
N MET A 284 -23.23 -10.70 4.90
CA MET A 284 -22.93 -11.57 3.77
C MET A 284 -21.83 -12.57 4.14
N SER A 285 -21.82 -13.75 3.50
CA SER A 285 -20.65 -14.63 3.61
C SER A 285 -19.40 -13.94 3.07
N ASP A 286 -18.25 -14.17 3.72
CA ASP A 286 -16.99 -13.53 3.34
C ASP A 286 -16.60 -13.82 1.87
N SER A 287 -16.82 -15.06 1.42
CA SER A 287 -16.60 -15.45 0.02
C SER A 287 -17.48 -14.65 -0.95
N ALA A 288 -18.78 -14.49 -0.67
CA ALA A 288 -19.67 -13.69 -1.50
C ALA A 288 -19.27 -12.22 -1.50
N ALA A 289 -18.95 -11.65 -0.33
CA ALA A 289 -18.49 -10.27 -0.19
C ALA A 289 -17.19 -10.02 -0.99
N SER A 290 -16.26 -10.97 -0.95
CA SER A 290 -15.01 -10.92 -1.73
C SER A 290 -15.25 -10.96 -3.24
N HIS A 291 -16.12 -11.85 -3.72
CA HIS A 291 -16.46 -11.93 -5.15
C HIS A 291 -17.13 -10.65 -5.66
N TRP A 292 -18.10 -10.12 -4.93
CA TRP A 292 -18.76 -8.86 -5.29
C TRP A 292 -17.77 -7.68 -5.32
N SER A 293 -16.93 -7.57 -4.29
CA SER A 293 -15.91 -6.54 -4.19
C SER A 293 -14.93 -6.63 -5.36
N SER A 294 -14.41 -7.82 -5.66
CA SER A 294 -13.48 -8.06 -6.77
C SER A 294 -14.11 -7.75 -8.13
N GLY A 295 -15.32 -8.22 -8.37
CA GLY A 295 -16.01 -8.00 -9.63
C GLY A 295 -16.27 -6.52 -9.90
N LEU A 296 -16.76 -5.79 -8.88
CA LEU A 296 -17.00 -4.36 -8.99
C LEU A 296 -15.69 -3.58 -9.15
N TRP A 297 -14.64 -3.96 -8.43
CA TRP A 297 -13.31 -3.35 -8.57
C TRP A 297 -12.79 -3.47 -10.00
N LEU A 298 -12.78 -4.68 -10.57
CA LEU A 298 -12.32 -4.91 -11.94
C LEU A 298 -13.16 -4.17 -12.98
N LEU A 299 -14.49 -4.11 -12.78
CA LEU A 299 -15.39 -3.35 -13.65
C LEU A 299 -15.06 -1.85 -13.63
N VAL A 300 -14.84 -1.26 -12.45
CA VAL A 300 -14.47 0.15 -12.31
C VAL A 300 -13.10 0.41 -12.93
N LEU A 301 -12.11 -0.45 -12.74
CA LEU A 301 -10.80 -0.31 -13.39
C LEU A 301 -10.92 -0.37 -14.92
N ALA A 302 -11.72 -1.29 -15.46
CA ALA A 302 -11.99 -1.35 -16.89
C ALA A 302 -12.67 -0.07 -17.42
N GLY A 303 -13.63 0.47 -16.67
CA GLY A 303 -14.27 1.77 -16.96
C GLY A 303 -13.29 2.93 -17.00
N ILE A 304 -12.34 3.00 -16.04
CA ILE A 304 -11.27 4.02 -16.01
C ILE A 304 -10.39 3.91 -17.26
N VAL A 305 -9.99 2.68 -17.64
CA VAL A 305 -9.19 2.45 -18.86
C VAL A 305 -9.97 2.88 -20.10
N ALA A 306 -11.21 2.44 -20.25
CA ALA A 306 -12.03 2.76 -21.41
C ALA A 306 -12.25 4.27 -21.58
N THR A 307 -12.59 4.97 -20.47
CA THR A 307 -12.81 6.43 -20.50
C THR A 307 -11.51 7.20 -20.71
N GLY A 308 -10.37 6.72 -20.20
CA GLY A 308 -9.06 7.33 -20.44
C GLY A 308 -8.61 7.15 -21.89
N ILE A 309 -8.73 5.95 -22.45
CA ILE A 309 -8.44 5.68 -23.88
C ILE A 309 -9.38 6.50 -24.77
N GLY A 310 -10.65 6.62 -24.40
CA GLY A 310 -11.62 7.47 -25.11
C GLY A 310 -11.39 8.99 -24.95
N ARG A 311 -10.36 9.42 -24.18
CA ARG A 311 -10.06 10.83 -23.86
C ARG A 311 -11.17 11.56 -23.08
N VAL A 312 -12.10 10.83 -22.50
CA VAL A 312 -13.14 11.40 -21.64
C VAL A 312 -12.55 11.76 -20.28
N LEU A 313 -11.72 10.86 -19.73
CA LEU A 313 -11.05 11.04 -18.44
C LEU A 313 -9.59 11.47 -18.66
N PRO A 314 -9.13 12.60 -18.07
CA PRO A 314 -7.73 13.00 -18.12
C PRO A 314 -6.84 12.00 -17.36
N ALA A 315 -5.60 11.82 -17.81
CA ALA A 315 -4.63 10.91 -17.17
C ALA A 315 -4.47 11.18 -15.66
N GLN A 316 -4.44 12.46 -15.27
CA GLN A 316 -4.34 12.88 -13.86
C GLN A 316 -5.52 12.38 -13.01
N ALA A 317 -6.75 12.50 -13.51
CA ALA A 317 -7.95 12.04 -12.82
C ALA A 317 -7.99 10.50 -12.74
N SER A 318 -7.47 9.80 -13.74
CA SER A 318 -7.38 8.32 -13.74
C SER A 318 -6.59 7.79 -12.54
N TRP A 319 -5.53 8.48 -12.10
CA TRP A 319 -4.78 8.13 -10.89
C TRP A 319 -5.63 8.22 -9.64
N GLY A 320 -6.39 9.31 -9.48
CA GLY A 320 -7.27 9.50 -8.33
C GLY A 320 -8.36 8.45 -8.26
N PHE A 321 -9.04 8.20 -9.39
CA PHE A 321 -10.09 7.19 -9.44
C PHE A 321 -9.57 5.76 -9.27
N ALA A 322 -8.40 5.44 -9.82
CA ALA A 322 -7.80 4.11 -9.63
C ALA A 322 -7.39 3.88 -8.16
N ALA A 323 -6.81 4.88 -7.49
CA ALA A 323 -6.47 4.82 -6.07
C ALA A 323 -7.71 4.68 -5.18
N LEU A 324 -8.78 5.44 -5.44
CA LEU A 324 -10.04 5.34 -4.70
C LEU A 324 -10.76 4.02 -4.98
N ALA A 325 -10.76 3.54 -6.23
CA ALA A 325 -11.29 2.22 -6.57
C ALA A 325 -10.54 1.11 -5.83
N TYR A 326 -9.22 1.22 -5.70
CA TYR A 326 -8.44 0.29 -4.90
C TYR A 326 -8.88 0.32 -3.44
N LEU A 327 -8.87 1.48 -2.79
CA LEU A 327 -9.22 1.60 -1.37
C LEU A 327 -10.65 1.14 -1.07
N LEU A 328 -11.61 1.48 -1.94
CA LEU A 328 -13.03 1.17 -1.73
C LEU A 328 -13.40 -0.26 -2.08
N LEU A 329 -12.84 -0.79 -3.16
CA LEU A 329 -13.39 -1.96 -3.83
C LEU A 329 -12.43 -3.16 -3.85
N CYS A 330 -11.10 -2.97 -3.76
CA CYS A 330 -10.18 -4.10 -3.75
C CYS A 330 -10.42 -4.97 -2.50
N PRO A 331 -10.63 -6.28 -2.64
CA PRO A 331 -10.99 -7.14 -1.51
C PRO A 331 -9.88 -7.34 -0.48
N HIS A 332 -8.64 -6.99 -0.82
CA HIS A 332 -7.44 -7.25 -0.03
C HIS A 332 -6.76 -5.98 0.48
N VAL A 333 -7.52 -4.92 0.77
CA VAL A 333 -7.00 -3.66 1.30
C VAL A 333 -6.86 -3.74 2.81
N SER A 334 -5.63 -3.60 3.31
CA SER A 334 -5.39 -3.42 4.74
C SER A 334 -5.45 -1.95 5.14
N TRP A 335 -5.68 -1.66 6.41
CA TRP A 335 -5.69 -0.30 6.96
C TRP A 335 -4.39 0.50 6.68
N THR A 336 -3.26 -0.18 6.49
CA THR A 336 -1.97 0.47 6.17
C THR A 336 -1.95 1.10 4.79
N GLU A 337 -2.83 0.68 3.90
CA GLU A 337 -2.92 1.16 2.53
C GLU A 337 -3.74 2.44 2.39
N GLU A 338 -4.38 2.89 3.45
CA GLU A 338 -4.98 4.22 3.51
C GLU A 338 -3.95 5.35 3.26
N LEU A 339 -2.64 5.05 3.33
CA LEU A 339 -1.58 5.96 2.88
C LEU A 339 -1.71 6.36 1.41
N LEU A 340 -2.40 5.58 0.58
CA LEU A 340 -2.72 5.95 -0.81
C LEU A 340 -3.54 7.23 -0.92
N LEU A 341 -4.20 7.66 0.15
CA LEU A 341 -4.88 8.96 0.19
C LEU A 341 -3.94 10.15 -0.07
N VAL A 342 -2.61 9.95 0.06
CA VAL A 342 -1.63 10.96 -0.35
C VAL A 342 -1.70 11.26 -1.86
N LEU A 343 -2.06 10.26 -2.69
CA LEU A 343 -2.25 10.47 -4.13
C LEU A 343 -3.42 11.42 -4.40
N ILE A 344 -4.49 11.28 -3.64
CA ILE A 344 -5.67 12.14 -3.73
C ILE A 344 -5.33 13.57 -3.31
N LEU A 345 -4.57 13.72 -2.21
CA LEU A 345 -4.09 15.04 -1.79
C LEU A 345 -3.21 15.70 -2.84
N ALA A 346 -2.28 14.94 -3.43
CA ALA A 346 -1.39 15.45 -4.47
C ALA A 346 -2.18 15.87 -5.72
N LEU A 347 -3.16 15.06 -6.12
CA LEU A 347 -4.05 15.36 -7.24
C LEU A 347 -4.82 16.65 -6.97
N VAL A 348 -5.54 16.72 -5.86
CA VAL A 348 -6.38 17.87 -5.49
C VAL A 348 -5.53 19.14 -5.33
N ALA A 349 -4.34 19.04 -4.75
CA ALA A 349 -3.42 20.18 -4.61
C ALA A 349 -2.99 20.78 -5.96
N ARG A 350 -2.85 19.93 -6.98
CA ARG A 350 -2.38 20.33 -8.32
C ARG A 350 -3.49 20.76 -9.27
N THR A 351 -4.67 20.15 -9.16
CA THR A 351 -5.77 20.36 -10.11
C THR A 351 -6.80 21.36 -9.62
N THR A 352 -6.92 21.61 -8.30
CA THR A 352 -7.89 22.54 -7.74
C THR A 352 -7.39 23.99 -7.85
N PRO A 353 -8.15 24.90 -8.46
CA PRO A 353 -7.76 26.30 -8.49
C PRO A 353 -7.74 26.91 -7.07
N PRO A 354 -6.93 27.96 -6.84
CA PRO A 354 -6.87 28.63 -5.53
C PRO A 354 -8.22 29.12 -5.01
N ALA A 355 -9.12 29.53 -5.91
CA ALA A 355 -10.47 29.97 -5.56
C ALA A 355 -11.34 28.88 -4.92
N ALA A 356 -11.04 27.60 -5.15
CA ALA A 356 -11.74 26.46 -4.57
C ALA A 356 -11.04 25.92 -3.29
N ALA A 357 -10.50 26.80 -2.45
CA ALA A 357 -9.82 26.42 -1.21
C ALA A 357 -10.69 25.55 -0.28
N ALA A 358 -11.99 25.80 -0.24
CA ALA A 358 -12.94 25.01 0.56
C ALA A 358 -12.90 23.51 0.18
N VAL A 359 -12.82 23.17 -1.10
CA VAL A 359 -12.71 21.77 -1.56
C VAL A 359 -11.42 21.14 -1.07
N ARG A 360 -10.30 21.86 -1.13
CA ARG A 360 -9.00 21.36 -0.62
C ARG A 360 -9.08 21.06 0.87
N TRP A 361 -9.69 21.96 1.65
CA TRP A 361 -9.85 21.77 3.09
C TRP A 361 -10.82 20.65 3.43
N ALA A 362 -11.92 20.51 2.68
CA ALA A 362 -12.85 19.40 2.86
C ALA A 362 -12.18 18.06 2.60
N VAL A 363 -11.44 17.92 1.49
CA VAL A 363 -10.69 16.71 1.17
C VAL A 363 -9.64 16.41 2.25
N LEU A 364 -8.86 17.39 2.68
CA LEU A 364 -7.89 17.22 3.75
C LEU A 364 -8.57 16.79 5.05
N GLY A 365 -9.69 17.44 5.42
CA GLY A 365 -10.44 17.08 6.63
C GLY A 365 -10.94 15.64 6.61
N LEU A 366 -11.52 15.19 5.50
CA LEU A 366 -11.99 13.81 5.35
C LEU A 366 -10.83 12.80 5.45
N ILE A 367 -9.69 13.11 4.84
CA ILE A 367 -8.49 12.25 4.93
C ILE A 367 -7.95 12.20 6.35
N LEU A 368 -7.90 13.34 7.05
CA LEU A 368 -7.45 13.37 8.45
C LEU A 368 -8.41 12.59 9.36
N VAL A 369 -9.72 12.66 9.12
CA VAL A 369 -10.70 11.84 9.83
C VAL A 369 -10.40 10.35 9.63
N SER A 370 -10.17 9.92 8.39
CA SER A 370 -9.85 8.52 8.10
C SER A 370 -8.55 8.07 8.77
N LEU A 371 -7.50 8.90 8.74
CA LEU A 371 -6.16 8.50 9.18
C LEU A 371 -5.91 8.65 10.68
N TYR A 372 -6.52 9.65 11.34
CA TYR A 372 -6.23 10.00 12.73
C TYR A 372 -7.35 9.62 13.71
N LEU A 373 -8.60 9.86 13.35
CA LEU A 373 -9.69 9.64 14.30
C LEU A 373 -10.13 8.18 14.37
N LEU A 374 -10.19 7.51 13.23
CA LEU A 374 -10.72 6.15 13.17
C LEU A 374 -9.72 5.07 13.60
N PRO A 375 -8.47 5.02 13.10
CA PRO A 375 -7.51 4.03 13.55
C PRO A 375 -7.00 4.28 14.97
N GLY A 376 -6.67 5.53 15.30
CA GLY A 376 -6.02 5.87 16.58
C GLY A 376 -6.90 5.64 17.81
N VAL A 377 -8.17 6.00 17.72
CA VAL A 377 -9.13 5.81 18.82
C VAL A 377 -9.42 4.33 19.07
N LEU A 378 -9.48 3.53 18.00
CA LEU A 378 -9.87 2.12 18.11
C LEU A 378 -8.74 1.24 18.66
N TYR A 379 -7.48 1.54 18.36
CA TYR A 379 -6.33 0.76 18.87
C TYR A 379 -6.11 0.94 20.38
N GLN A 380 -6.56 2.06 20.94
CA GLN A 380 -6.36 2.37 22.36
C GLN A 380 -7.52 1.94 23.27
N LEU A 381 -8.65 1.54 22.71
CA LEU A 381 -9.88 1.24 23.43
C LEU A 381 -10.44 -0.14 23.03
N PRO A 382 -9.79 -1.26 23.41
CA PRO A 382 -10.19 -2.60 22.99
C PRO A 382 -11.64 -2.95 23.32
N ASP A 383 -12.17 -2.50 24.47
CA ASP A 383 -13.55 -2.77 24.89
C ASP A 383 -14.60 -1.94 24.11
N VAL A 384 -14.20 -0.84 23.51
CA VAL A 384 -15.02 0.00 22.64
C VAL A 384 -14.95 -0.45 21.19
N VAL A 385 -13.90 -1.20 20.81
CA VAL A 385 -13.62 -1.65 19.45
C VAL A 385 -14.78 -2.48 18.88
N GLY A 386 -15.34 -3.41 19.66
CA GLY A 386 -16.45 -4.24 19.18
C GLY A 386 -17.73 -3.46 18.84
N ARG A 387 -18.04 -2.40 19.60
CA ARG A 387 -19.22 -1.56 19.36
C ARG A 387 -18.98 -0.48 18.32
N LEU A 388 -17.78 0.08 18.26
CA LEU A 388 -17.40 1.10 17.28
C LEU A 388 -16.96 0.49 15.93
N ALA A 389 -16.57 -0.78 15.87
CA ALA A 389 -16.28 -1.46 14.61
C ALA A 389 -17.49 -1.41 13.66
N ALA A 390 -18.71 -1.59 14.21
CA ALA A 390 -19.94 -1.47 13.43
C ALA A 390 -20.15 -0.06 12.82
N PHE A 391 -19.67 1.01 13.49
CA PHE A 391 -19.75 2.39 12.99
C PHE A 391 -18.54 2.81 12.17
N ARG A 392 -17.37 2.24 12.47
CA ARG A 392 -16.12 2.58 11.79
C ARG A 392 -16.18 2.29 10.29
N LEU A 393 -16.56 1.08 9.93
CA LEU A 393 -16.61 0.65 8.54
C LEU A 393 -17.52 1.53 7.68
N PRO A 394 -18.80 1.76 8.08
CA PRO A 394 -19.68 2.67 7.35
C PRO A 394 -19.13 4.10 7.29
N ALA A 395 -18.50 4.60 8.37
CA ALA A 395 -17.98 5.97 8.41
C ALA A 395 -16.77 6.15 7.49
N VAL A 396 -15.80 5.23 7.51
CA VAL A 396 -14.65 5.29 6.60
C VAL A 396 -15.09 5.10 5.15
N PHE A 397 -15.97 4.14 4.90
CA PHE A 397 -16.51 3.91 3.56
C PHE A 397 -17.27 5.13 3.04
N ALA A 398 -18.15 5.73 3.85
CA ALA A 398 -18.84 6.96 3.49
C ALA A 398 -17.87 8.12 3.22
N THR A 399 -16.82 8.27 4.04
CA THR A 399 -15.77 9.27 3.84
C THR A 399 -15.08 9.09 2.49
N GLN A 400 -14.74 7.87 2.12
CA GLN A 400 -14.09 7.56 0.85
C GLN A 400 -15.05 7.78 -0.35
N VAL A 401 -16.33 7.43 -0.20
CA VAL A 401 -17.37 7.73 -1.22
C VAL A 401 -17.53 9.24 -1.41
N LEU A 402 -17.56 10.02 -0.33
CA LEU A 402 -17.57 11.49 -0.42
C LEU A 402 -16.33 12.03 -1.13
N LEU A 403 -15.15 11.45 -0.89
CA LEU A 403 -13.93 11.80 -1.62
C LEU A 403 -14.06 11.53 -3.12
N VAL A 404 -14.66 10.40 -3.52
CA VAL A 404 -14.96 10.12 -4.94
C VAL A 404 -15.85 11.21 -5.52
N GLY A 405 -16.94 11.57 -4.81
CA GLY A 405 -17.87 12.61 -5.23
C GLY A 405 -17.19 13.98 -5.38
N LEU A 406 -16.33 14.36 -4.43
CA LEU A 406 -15.58 15.63 -4.49
C LEU A 406 -14.56 15.66 -5.63
N VAL A 407 -13.82 14.59 -5.85
CA VAL A 407 -12.87 14.48 -6.97
C VAL A 407 -13.61 14.53 -8.30
N TRP A 408 -14.76 13.87 -8.40
CA TRP A 408 -15.62 13.90 -9.57
C TRP A 408 -16.19 15.30 -9.85
N ALA A 409 -16.80 15.95 -8.86
CA ALA A 409 -17.35 17.29 -8.97
C ALA A 409 -16.27 18.31 -9.38
N GLN A 410 -15.08 18.20 -8.80
CA GLN A 410 -13.95 19.03 -9.17
C GLN A 410 -13.51 18.81 -10.63
N TRP A 411 -13.46 17.55 -11.08
CA TRP A 411 -13.12 17.24 -12.46
C TRP A 411 -14.14 17.83 -13.44
N LEU A 412 -15.44 17.78 -13.13
CA LEU A 412 -16.49 18.38 -13.94
C LEU A 412 -16.38 19.92 -14.01
N SER A 413 -15.86 20.54 -12.96
CA SER A 413 -15.73 22.01 -12.87
C SER A 413 -14.50 22.58 -13.61
N VAL A 414 -13.54 21.72 -14.00
CA VAL A 414 -12.36 22.17 -14.77
C VAL A 414 -12.77 22.47 -16.21
N PRO A 415 -12.60 23.72 -16.70
CA PRO A 415 -12.90 24.05 -18.09
C PRO A 415 -12.10 23.13 -19.03
N ARG A 416 -12.80 22.39 -19.87
CA ARG A 416 -12.16 21.58 -20.91
C ARG A 416 -11.53 22.54 -21.90
N ARG A 417 -10.21 22.70 -21.88
CA ARG A 417 -9.50 23.36 -22.96
C ARG A 417 -9.75 22.50 -24.22
N GLN A 418 -10.57 23.04 -25.11
CA GLN A 418 -10.82 22.50 -26.43
C GLN A 418 -9.51 22.45 -27.24
#